data_c3bd1c9cd102a03af3f9660b5d1f8808
#
_entry.id   c3bd1c9cd102a03af3f9660b5d1f8808
#
_cell.length_a   1.000
_cell.length_b   1.000
_cell.length_c   1.000
_cell.angle_alpha   90.00
_cell.angle_beta   90.00
_cell.angle_gamma   90.00
#
_symmetry.space_group_name_H-M   'P 1'
#
loop_
_entity.id
_entity.type
_entity.pdbx_description
1 polymer ?
#
loop_
_entity_poly.entity_id
_entity_poly.type
_entity_poly.pdbx_seq_one_letter_code
_entity_poly.pdbx_strand_id
1 'polypeptide(L)'
;MEKKDLVRETLDVRHYRSELLIYLVFIVLSVAVCFFGLSGEDTGATFFAFFVAGIVSVCAVAWAVYRLMTITRAPERYEEYEAFVTEAHHSMLSKHGMYVTIEIETDNGTVAVDSAVIFSRSFLSSRYYRNVLERNVKVLYDRTTRSVLILSEGV
;
A
#
# COMPACT_ATOMS: atom_id res chain seq x y z
N MET A 1 -16.29 10.31 14.87
CA MET A 1 -15.55 9.08 14.52
C MET A 1 -14.24 9.09 15.28
N GLU A 2 -13.82 7.98 15.88
CA GLU A 2 -12.55 7.92 16.61
C GLU A 2 -11.39 8.01 15.60
N LYS A 3 -10.30 8.72 15.92
CA LYS A 3 -9.11 8.83 15.02
C LYS A 3 -8.59 7.47 14.55
N LYS A 4 -8.73 6.46 15.39
CA LYS A 4 -8.35 5.07 15.07
C LYS A 4 -9.18 4.46 13.94
N ASP A 5 -10.46 4.82 13.87
CA ASP A 5 -11.35 4.33 12.80
C ASP A 5 -11.05 5.07 11.49
N LEU A 6 -10.78 6.37 11.55
CA LEU A 6 -10.35 7.15 10.39
C LEU A 6 -9.08 6.56 9.74
N VAL A 7 -8.05 6.25 10.54
CA VAL A 7 -6.82 5.63 10.04
C VAL A 7 -7.09 4.28 9.37
N ARG A 8 -8.03 3.48 9.89
CA ARG A 8 -8.40 2.18 9.31
C ARG A 8 -9.11 2.28 7.97
N GLU A 9 -9.77 3.39 7.71
CA GLU A 9 -10.51 3.65 6.47
C GLU A 9 -9.63 4.27 5.38
N THR A 10 -8.37 4.55 5.67
CA THR A 10 -7.43 5.03 4.67
C THR A 10 -7.15 3.97 3.61
N LEU A 11 -6.86 4.44 2.41
CA LEU A 11 -6.52 3.56 1.29
C LEU A 11 -5.27 2.75 1.53
N ASP A 12 -4.29 3.36 2.18
CA ASP A 12 -3.03 2.68 2.53
C ASP A 12 -3.29 1.45 3.38
N VAL A 13 -4.12 1.57 4.42
CA VAL A 13 -4.47 0.44 5.29
C VAL A 13 -5.27 -0.61 4.53
N ARG A 14 -6.21 -0.20 3.67
CA ARG A 14 -6.97 -1.15 2.83
C ARG A 14 -6.05 -1.87 1.85
N HIS A 15 -5.11 -1.15 1.24
CA HIS A 15 -4.13 -1.73 0.32
C HIS A 15 -3.26 -2.77 1.01
N TYR A 16 -2.60 -2.42 2.11
CA TYR A 16 -1.76 -3.38 2.85
C TYR A 16 -2.52 -4.59 3.37
N ARG A 17 -3.79 -4.45 3.76
CA ARG A 17 -4.64 -5.59 4.13
C ARG A 17 -4.93 -6.51 2.95
N SER A 18 -5.21 -5.95 1.78
CA SER A 18 -5.46 -6.76 0.59
C SER A 18 -4.19 -7.47 0.12
N GLU A 19 -3.05 -6.80 0.18
CA GLU A 19 -1.75 -7.41 -0.11
C GLU A 19 -1.42 -8.57 0.84
N LEU A 20 -1.66 -8.39 2.14
CA LEU A 20 -1.49 -9.46 3.13
C LEU A 20 -2.26 -10.72 2.74
N LEU A 21 -3.54 -10.59 2.37
CA LEU A 21 -4.36 -11.72 1.95
C LEU A 21 -3.78 -12.41 0.71
N ILE A 22 -3.38 -11.64 -0.29
CA ILE A 22 -2.81 -12.17 -1.54
C ILE A 22 -1.52 -12.95 -1.25
N TYR A 23 -0.59 -12.37 -0.48
CA TYR A 23 0.68 -13.02 -0.17
C TYR A 23 0.51 -14.25 0.73
N LEU A 24 -0.46 -14.24 1.66
CA LEU A 24 -0.80 -15.45 2.44
C LEU A 24 -1.29 -16.59 1.55
N VAL A 25 -2.12 -16.29 0.55
CA VAL A 25 -2.55 -17.30 -0.45
C VAL A 25 -1.36 -17.82 -1.23
N PHE A 26 -0.42 -16.94 -1.66
CA PHE A 26 0.80 -17.38 -2.35
C PHE A 26 1.69 -18.27 -1.48
N ILE A 27 1.83 -17.97 -0.18
CA ILE A 27 2.58 -18.80 0.76
C ILE A 27 1.95 -20.20 0.84
N VAL A 28 0.63 -20.28 1.02
CA VAL A 28 -0.09 -21.56 1.10
C VAL A 28 0.08 -22.36 -0.19
N LEU A 29 -0.06 -21.72 -1.36
CA LEU A 29 0.14 -22.36 -2.65
C LEU A 29 1.58 -22.84 -2.83
N SER A 30 2.57 -22.02 -2.46
CA SER A 30 3.98 -22.40 -2.53
C SER A 30 4.29 -23.62 -1.67
N VAL A 31 3.77 -23.63 -0.43
CA VAL A 31 3.91 -24.78 0.47
C VAL A 31 3.23 -26.02 -0.10
N ALA A 32 2.00 -25.88 -0.62
CA ALA A 32 1.26 -27.01 -1.21
C ALA A 32 2.00 -27.61 -2.41
N VAL A 33 2.54 -26.77 -3.32
CA VAL A 33 3.33 -27.25 -4.44
C VAL A 33 4.62 -27.93 -3.98
N CYS A 34 5.30 -27.39 -2.96
CA CYS A 34 6.50 -28.01 -2.41
C CYS A 34 6.24 -29.39 -1.79
N PHE A 35 5.06 -29.60 -1.18
CA PHE A 35 4.72 -30.87 -0.54
C PHE A 35 4.03 -31.89 -1.45
N PHE A 36 3.20 -31.42 -2.40
CA PHE A 36 2.32 -32.30 -3.17
C PHE A 36 2.58 -32.30 -4.68
N GLY A 37 3.37 -31.32 -5.17
CA GLY A 37 3.38 -30.95 -6.60
C GLY A 37 4.37 -31.68 -7.48
N LEU A 38 5.05 -32.76 -7.04
CA LEU A 38 6.28 -33.13 -7.73
C LEU A 38 6.34 -34.58 -8.16
N SER A 39 5.60 -34.93 -9.21
CA SER A 39 5.69 -36.22 -9.89
C SER A 39 5.93 -36.06 -11.39
N GLY A 40 6.96 -35.34 -11.83
CA GLY A 40 7.25 -35.15 -13.26
C GLY A 40 8.71 -34.85 -13.55
N GLU A 41 9.12 -34.91 -14.81
CA GLU A 41 10.53 -34.78 -15.24
C GLU A 41 11.12 -33.36 -15.02
N ASP A 42 10.28 -32.29 -14.96
CA ASP A 42 10.71 -30.88 -14.76
C ASP A 42 10.57 -30.38 -13.30
N THR A 43 10.68 -31.29 -12.34
CA THR A 43 10.39 -31.01 -10.93
C THR A 43 11.30 -29.98 -10.27
N GLY A 44 12.60 -29.96 -10.66
CA GLY A 44 13.59 -29.10 -10.00
C GLY A 44 13.40 -27.61 -10.22
N ALA A 45 13.13 -27.18 -11.45
CA ALA A 45 12.92 -25.76 -11.79
C ALA A 45 11.62 -25.23 -11.21
N THR A 46 10.56 -26.02 -11.26
CA THR A 46 9.25 -25.68 -10.68
C THR A 46 9.34 -25.56 -9.16
N PHE A 47 9.98 -26.51 -8.49
CA PHE A 47 10.25 -26.46 -7.05
C PHE A 47 11.00 -25.17 -6.67
N PHE A 48 12.09 -24.88 -7.36
CA PHE A 48 12.91 -23.69 -7.09
C PHE A 48 12.10 -22.41 -7.27
N ALA A 49 11.29 -22.30 -8.34
CA ALA A 49 10.45 -21.15 -8.59
C ALA A 49 9.43 -20.90 -7.46
N PHE A 50 8.73 -21.95 -7.00
CA PHE A 50 7.77 -21.84 -5.91
C PHE A 50 8.44 -21.59 -4.56
N PHE A 51 9.62 -22.15 -4.32
CA PHE A 51 10.41 -21.88 -3.12
C PHE A 51 10.82 -20.41 -3.04
N VAL A 52 11.36 -19.85 -4.14
CA VAL A 52 11.71 -18.43 -4.22
C VAL A 52 10.47 -17.55 -4.07
N ALA A 53 9.36 -17.88 -4.73
CA ALA A 53 8.10 -17.14 -4.61
C ALA A 53 7.56 -17.17 -3.17
N GLY A 54 7.71 -18.28 -2.46
CA GLY A 54 7.39 -18.40 -1.04
C GLY A 54 8.19 -17.46 -0.16
N ILE A 55 9.52 -17.42 -0.33
CA ILE A 55 10.41 -16.53 0.42
C ILE A 55 10.03 -15.04 0.15
N VAL A 56 9.86 -14.68 -1.12
CA VAL A 56 9.47 -13.31 -1.48
C VAL A 56 8.13 -12.93 -0.84
N SER A 57 7.17 -13.86 -0.83
CA SER A 57 5.86 -13.65 -0.21
C SER A 57 5.96 -13.47 1.32
N VAL A 58 6.80 -14.22 2.00
CA VAL A 58 7.06 -14.05 3.45
C VAL A 58 7.66 -12.67 3.73
N CYS A 59 8.65 -12.23 2.95
CA CYS A 59 9.23 -10.89 3.08
C CYS A 59 8.17 -9.79 2.84
N ALA A 60 7.31 -9.96 1.85
CA ALA A 60 6.24 -9.01 1.55
C ALA A 60 5.20 -8.94 2.67
N VAL A 61 4.82 -10.09 3.27
CA VAL A 61 3.94 -10.14 4.46
C VAL A 61 4.59 -9.41 5.63
N ALA A 62 5.86 -9.69 5.93
CA ALA A 62 6.58 -9.02 7.01
C ALA A 62 6.61 -7.48 6.81
N TRP A 63 6.86 -7.03 5.58
CA TRP A 63 6.83 -5.61 5.23
C TRP A 63 5.43 -5.01 5.40
N ALA A 64 4.38 -5.65 4.89
CA ALA A 64 3.01 -5.16 5.01
C ALA A 64 2.56 -5.08 6.47
N VAL A 65 2.89 -6.08 7.29
CA VAL A 65 2.62 -6.07 8.75
C VAL A 65 3.37 -4.93 9.43
N TYR A 66 4.66 -4.74 9.12
CA TYR A 66 5.44 -3.64 9.67
C TYR A 66 4.82 -2.28 9.34
N ARG A 67 4.42 -2.07 8.09
CA ARG A 67 3.77 -0.81 7.65
C ARG A 67 2.44 -0.61 8.35
N LEU A 68 1.59 -1.63 8.41
CA LEU A 68 0.31 -1.56 9.14
C LEU A 68 0.51 -1.23 10.61
N MET A 69 1.47 -1.87 11.28
CA MET A 69 1.79 -1.57 12.67
C MET A 69 2.27 -0.13 12.84
N THR A 70 3.14 0.36 11.95
CA THR A 70 3.65 1.74 12.01
C THR A 70 2.52 2.76 11.87
N ILE A 71 1.60 2.55 10.92
CA ILE A 71 0.47 3.44 10.67
C ILE A 71 -0.53 3.39 11.84
N THR A 72 -0.85 2.21 12.35
CA THR A 72 -1.92 2.03 13.35
C THR A 72 -1.48 2.21 14.79
N ARG A 73 -0.17 2.25 15.06
CA ARG A 73 0.39 2.33 16.44
C ARG A 73 0.21 3.68 17.09
N ALA A 74 0.18 4.75 16.31
CA ALA A 74 0.09 6.12 16.81
C ALA A 74 -0.93 6.96 16.02
N PRO A 75 -2.22 6.60 16.05
CA PRO A 75 -3.27 7.30 15.29
C PRO A 75 -3.42 8.77 15.73
N GLU A 76 -3.04 9.10 16.96
CA GLU A 76 -3.12 10.46 17.50
C GLU A 76 -2.21 11.46 16.76
N ARG A 77 -1.13 10.99 16.12
CA ARG A 77 -0.18 11.84 15.37
C ARG A 77 -0.76 12.39 14.07
N TYR A 78 -1.79 11.71 13.56
CA TYR A 78 -2.42 12.11 12.32
C TYR A 78 -3.46 13.20 12.57
N GLU A 79 -3.35 14.26 11.78
CA GLU A 79 -4.32 15.35 11.73
C GLU A 79 -5.01 15.34 10.38
N GLU A 80 -6.32 15.66 10.36
CA GLU A 80 -7.11 15.69 9.14
C GLU A 80 -6.91 17.04 8.44
N TYR A 81 -6.60 16.99 7.14
CA TYR A 81 -6.48 18.16 6.28
C TYR A 81 -7.25 17.95 4.98
N GLU A 82 -7.68 19.07 4.40
CA GLU A 82 -8.04 19.11 2.99
C GLU A 82 -6.78 19.39 2.18
N ALA A 83 -6.57 18.62 1.14
CA ALA A 83 -5.35 18.65 0.35
C ALA A 83 -5.68 18.52 -1.13
N PHE A 84 -4.84 19.11 -1.98
CA PHE A 84 -4.97 19.05 -3.43
C PHE A 84 -3.94 18.08 -4.02
N VAL A 85 -4.39 17.17 -4.88
CA VAL A 85 -3.51 16.22 -5.57
C VAL A 85 -3.02 16.88 -6.86
N THR A 86 -1.72 17.21 -6.91
CA THR A 86 -1.13 17.94 -8.05
C THR A 86 -0.67 17.01 -9.15
N GLU A 87 0.06 15.95 -8.79
CA GLU A 87 0.73 15.09 -9.77
C GLU A 87 0.64 13.62 -9.37
N ALA A 88 0.64 12.75 -10.37
CA ALA A 88 0.74 11.31 -10.20
C ALA A 88 2.02 10.80 -10.87
N HIS A 89 2.82 10.08 -10.11
CA HIS A 89 4.12 9.59 -10.54
C HIS A 89 4.15 8.07 -10.59
N HIS A 90 4.95 7.53 -11.51
CA HIS A 90 5.31 6.12 -11.51
C HIS A 90 6.57 5.91 -10.68
N SER A 91 6.55 4.92 -9.81
CA SER A 91 7.73 4.54 -9.02
C SER A 91 8.85 4.03 -9.94
N MET A 92 10.07 4.53 -9.75
CA MET A 92 11.25 4.01 -10.47
C MET A 92 11.55 2.55 -10.12
N LEU A 93 11.14 2.09 -8.94
CA LEU A 93 11.42 0.74 -8.45
C LEU A 93 10.46 -0.31 -9.01
N SER A 94 9.33 0.09 -9.57
CA SER A 94 8.35 -0.85 -10.13
C SER A 94 7.53 -0.17 -11.22
N LYS A 95 7.40 -0.82 -12.38
CA LYS A 95 6.49 -0.40 -13.46
C LYS A 95 5.01 -0.33 -13.03
N HIS A 96 4.68 -0.89 -11.88
CA HIS A 96 3.33 -0.97 -11.34
C HIS A 96 3.14 -0.16 -10.05
N GLY A 97 4.20 0.49 -9.54
CA GLY A 97 4.12 1.37 -8.38
C GLY A 97 3.72 2.77 -8.82
N MET A 98 2.74 3.35 -8.14
CA MET A 98 2.32 4.73 -8.32
C MET A 98 2.30 5.43 -6.97
N TYR A 99 2.64 6.72 -6.96
CA TYR A 99 2.46 7.62 -5.84
C TYR A 99 1.95 8.96 -6.37
N VAL A 100 1.35 9.74 -5.51
CA VAL A 100 0.85 11.08 -5.85
C VAL A 100 1.51 12.12 -4.97
N THR A 101 1.80 13.27 -5.57
CA THR A 101 2.22 14.46 -4.83
C THR A 101 0.98 15.23 -4.39
N ILE A 102 0.92 15.54 -3.12
CA ILE A 102 -0.24 16.15 -2.45
C ILE A 102 0.22 17.44 -1.80
N GLU A 103 -0.46 18.53 -2.12
CA GLU A 103 -0.27 19.83 -1.47
C GLU A 103 -1.27 19.99 -0.32
N ILE A 104 -0.72 20.18 0.88
CA ILE A 104 -1.48 20.31 2.12
C ILE A 104 -1.32 21.76 2.60
N GLU A 105 -2.44 22.46 2.79
CA GLU A 105 -2.44 23.77 3.45
C GLU A 105 -2.34 23.57 4.96
N THR A 106 -1.24 24.03 5.53
CA THR A 106 -1.00 24.01 6.97
C THR A 106 -0.92 25.42 7.51
N ASP A 107 -1.02 25.60 8.83
CA ASP A 107 -0.89 26.92 9.47
C ASP A 107 0.44 27.62 9.15
N ASN A 108 1.46 26.88 8.75
CA ASN A 108 2.79 27.37 8.39
C ASN A 108 3.01 27.53 6.88
N GLY A 109 1.96 27.39 6.09
CA GLY A 109 1.99 27.46 4.62
C GLY A 109 1.71 26.12 3.94
N THR A 110 1.80 26.12 2.61
CA THR A 110 1.58 24.93 1.80
C THR A 110 2.79 24.00 1.83
N VAL A 111 2.55 22.73 2.11
CA VAL A 111 3.58 21.68 2.14
C VAL A 111 3.24 20.62 1.10
N ALA A 112 4.19 20.38 0.17
CA ALA A 112 4.07 19.29 -0.79
C ALA A 112 4.65 18.00 -0.18
N VAL A 113 3.87 16.92 -0.21
CA VAL A 113 4.24 15.60 0.36
C VAL A 113 3.85 14.51 -0.62
N ASP A 114 4.73 13.52 -0.78
CA ASP A 114 4.43 12.35 -1.58
C ASP A 114 3.68 11.31 -0.76
N SER A 115 2.64 10.72 -1.35
CA SER A 115 1.94 9.57 -0.78
C SER A 115 2.84 8.34 -0.72
N ALA A 116 2.47 7.35 0.07
CA ALA A 116 3.13 6.06 0.02
C ALA A 116 3.00 5.44 -1.39
N VAL A 117 4.04 4.74 -1.82
CA VAL A 117 3.99 4.00 -3.09
C VAL A 117 3.01 2.85 -2.96
N ILE A 118 1.95 2.87 -3.74
CA ILE A 118 0.97 1.80 -3.84
C ILE A 118 1.28 0.98 -5.08
N PHE A 119 1.58 -0.29 -4.88
CA PHE A 119 1.80 -1.22 -5.99
C PHE A 119 0.47 -1.59 -6.62
N SER A 120 0.19 -1.01 -7.78
CA SER A 120 -1.02 -1.27 -8.53
C SER A 120 -0.89 -2.59 -9.27
N ARG A 121 -1.25 -3.70 -8.65
CA ARG A 121 -1.54 -4.95 -9.36
C ARG A 121 -2.95 -5.00 -9.92
N SER A 122 -3.83 -4.16 -9.43
CA SER A 122 -5.22 -4.15 -9.88
C SER A 122 -5.50 -2.91 -10.74
N PHE A 123 -6.24 -3.14 -11.80
CA PHE A 123 -6.85 -2.11 -12.65
C PHE A 123 -7.60 -1.03 -11.82
N LEU A 124 -8.04 -1.39 -10.62
CA LEU A 124 -8.75 -0.53 -9.67
C LEU A 124 -7.87 0.59 -9.09
N SER A 125 -6.60 0.34 -8.80
CA SER A 125 -5.72 1.37 -8.23
C SER A 125 -5.27 2.40 -9.26
N SER A 126 -5.03 2.00 -10.52
CA SER A 126 -4.72 2.98 -11.57
C SER A 126 -5.93 3.87 -11.90
N ARG A 127 -7.14 3.31 -11.82
CA ARG A 127 -8.39 4.06 -11.97
C ARG A 127 -8.62 5.01 -10.79
N TYR A 128 -8.26 4.57 -9.58
CA TYR A 128 -8.35 5.38 -8.38
C TYR A 128 -7.47 6.63 -8.47
N TYR A 129 -6.17 6.49 -8.75
CA TYR A 129 -5.28 7.63 -8.87
C TYR A 129 -5.69 8.61 -9.97
N ARG A 130 -6.25 8.10 -11.04
CA ARG A 130 -6.80 8.94 -12.12
C ARG A 130 -8.02 9.73 -11.67
N ASN A 131 -8.77 9.22 -10.70
CA ASN A 131 -9.95 9.90 -10.17
C ASN A 131 -9.63 10.94 -9.09
N VAL A 132 -8.47 10.83 -8.44
CA VAL A 132 -8.04 11.80 -7.39
C VAL A 132 -7.17 12.90 -7.93
N LEU A 133 -6.55 12.71 -9.11
CA LEU A 133 -5.69 13.72 -9.73
C LEU A 133 -6.46 15.01 -10.00
N GLU A 134 -5.83 16.16 -9.69
CA GLU A 134 -6.42 17.50 -9.82
C GLU A 134 -7.72 17.68 -9.00
N ARG A 135 -7.82 17.03 -7.85
CA ARG A 135 -8.97 17.14 -6.95
C ARG A 135 -8.56 17.39 -5.51
N ASN A 136 -9.49 17.99 -4.80
CA ASN A 136 -9.39 18.06 -3.35
C ASN A 136 -9.74 16.70 -2.74
N VAL A 137 -8.88 16.24 -1.87
CA VAL A 137 -9.03 14.97 -1.14
C VAL A 137 -8.84 15.21 0.35
N LYS A 138 -9.50 14.44 1.18
CA LYS A 138 -9.24 14.43 2.62
C LYS A 138 -8.07 13.53 2.91
N VAL A 139 -7.12 14.03 3.67
CA VAL A 139 -5.90 13.30 4.04
C VAL A 139 -5.67 13.34 5.53
N LEU A 140 -5.00 12.33 6.04
CA LEU A 140 -4.43 12.29 7.38
C LEU A 140 -2.93 12.52 7.27
N TYR A 141 -2.43 13.59 7.86
CA TYR A 141 -1.03 13.97 7.77
C TYR A 141 -0.35 13.91 9.14
N ASP A 142 0.79 13.24 9.23
CA ASP A 142 1.68 13.24 10.38
C ASP A 142 2.85 14.19 10.11
N ARG A 143 2.89 15.32 10.81
CA ARG A 143 3.95 16.34 10.69
C ARG A 143 5.33 15.80 11.10
N THR A 144 5.38 14.83 12.01
CA THR A 144 6.64 14.29 12.54
C THR A 144 7.36 13.40 11.52
N THR A 145 6.60 12.52 10.88
CA THR A 145 7.15 11.58 9.89
C THR A 145 7.00 12.07 8.46
N ARG A 146 6.30 13.19 8.25
CA ARG A 146 5.88 13.69 6.93
C ARG A 146 5.15 12.63 6.11
N SER A 147 4.39 11.77 6.77
CA SER A 147 3.59 10.76 6.10
C SER A 147 2.17 11.23 5.88
N VAL A 148 1.64 10.96 4.71
CA VAL A 148 0.28 11.29 4.32
C VAL A 148 -0.48 10.01 3.99
N LEU A 149 -1.71 9.91 4.48
CA LEU A 149 -2.64 8.81 4.22
C LEU A 149 -3.90 9.40 3.59
N ILE A 150 -4.35 8.85 2.47
CA ILE A 150 -5.52 9.35 1.76
C ILE A 150 -6.78 8.66 2.30
N LEU A 151 -7.78 9.45 2.69
CA LEU A 151 -9.09 8.92 3.11
C LEU A 151 -9.90 8.44 1.90
N SER A 152 -10.59 7.32 2.07
CA SER A 152 -11.38 6.74 0.98
C SER A 152 -12.75 7.40 0.77
N GLU A 153 -13.14 8.28 1.68
CA GLU A 153 -14.39 9.04 1.57
C GLU A 153 -14.19 10.24 0.65
N GLY A 154 -14.84 10.22 -0.50
CA GLY A 154 -14.84 11.34 -1.47
C GLY A 154 -14.28 11.00 -2.84
N VAL A 155 -14.04 9.72 -3.14
CA VAL A 155 -13.50 9.25 -4.42
C VAL A 155 -14.50 8.38 -5.17
#